data_78330bc402667df5ac956e59fe2b4210
#
_entry.id   78330bc402667df5ac956e59fe2b4210
#
_cell.length_a   1.000
_cell.length_b   1.000
_cell.length_c   1.000
_cell.angle_alpha   90.00
_cell.angle_beta   90.00
_cell.angle_gamma   90.00
#
_symmetry.space_group_name_H-M   'P 1'
#
loop_
_entity.id
_entity.type
_entity.pdbx_description
1 polymer ?
#
loop_
_entity_poly.entity_id
_entity_poly.type
_entity_poly.pdbx_seq_one_letter_code
_entity_poly.pdbx_strand_id
1 'polypeptide(L)'
;MPLVVPVKFTYASRDLWFDPQDLDILEADYAICSTERGTEIGLVTADPFEVPQDEIGQPLKPVLRVASDIDLQLADDLAIQGDEAMVDFRRLVKELDLEMKPVGVEYLFGGEKAVFYFAAEERVDFRQLVKDLSSTLHIRVDMRQIGVRDETRLVGGYAQCGQELCCTRFGGQFEPVSIRMAKEQDLPLNSSKISGVCGRLMCCLRYEFEAYKDFKSRAPKKKTLIDTPLGKARIQEYDTPREQLVLRLENGKVFKVNLADMTCSEGCKKKAAEQGCNCRPDCVTRDVLERIESPEMRLALMELDRENGVDVGDGLSSADRLAGTSMPKRRRRDAESDARAGQGQGEGR
;
A
#
# COMPACT_ATOMS: atom_id res chain seq x y z
N MET A 1 29.79 17.18 -8.14
CA MET A 1 28.32 16.90 -8.26
C MET A 1 27.60 17.97 -7.44
N PRO A 2 26.54 18.58 -7.90
CA PRO A 2 25.80 19.56 -7.10
C PRO A 2 25.14 18.87 -5.91
N LEU A 3 25.16 19.55 -4.76
CA LEU A 3 24.46 19.15 -3.56
C LEU A 3 23.02 19.56 -3.68
N VAL A 4 22.07 18.66 -3.36
CA VAL A 4 20.64 18.93 -3.40
C VAL A 4 19.98 18.53 -2.10
N VAL A 5 18.93 19.26 -1.73
CA VAL A 5 18.05 18.93 -0.62
C VAL A 5 16.64 18.65 -1.16
N PRO A 6 16.03 17.48 -0.86
CA PRO A 6 14.67 17.17 -1.27
C PRO A 6 13.67 17.81 -0.30
N VAL A 7 12.76 18.62 -0.84
CA VAL A 7 11.72 19.31 -0.07
C VAL A 7 10.35 18.89 -0.57
N LYS A 8 9.49 18.47 0.35
CA LYS A 8 8.11 18.04 0.11
C LYS A 8 7.15 19.17 0.46
N PHE A 9 6.33 19.55 -0.51
CA PHE A 9 5.22 20.49 -0.32
C PHE A 9 3.88 19.75 -0.30
N THR A 10 2.90 20.31 0.38
CA THR A 10 1.60 19.65 0.65
C THR A 10 0.89 19.16 -0.62
N TYR A 11 0.96 19.93 -1.72
CA TYR A 11 0.31 19.53 -2.98
C TYR A 11 1.28 19.10 -4.07
N ALA A 12 2.58 19.12 -3.84
CA ALA A 12 3.52 18.55 -4.78
C ALA A 12 3.32 17.03 -4.84
N SER A 13 3.35 16.48 -6.05
CA SER A 13 3.21 15.03 -6.25
C SER A 13 4.51 14.28 -6.01
N ARG A 14 5.62 15.00 -5.88
CA ARG A 14 6.97 14.49 -5.62
C ARG A 14 7.75 15.53 -4.84
N ASP A 15 8.83 15.09 -4.22
CA ASP A 15 9.80 15.99 -3.61
C ASP A 15 10.49 16.80 -4.70
N LEU A 16 10.69 18.08 -4.45
CA LEU A 16 11.42 18.98 -5.34
C LEU A 16 12.82 19.19 -4.80
N TRP A 17 13.79 19.24 -5.68
CA TRP A 17 15.18 19.44 -5.30
C TRP A 17 15.55 20.91 -5.32
N PHE A 18 16.21 21.34 -4.25
CA PHE A 18 16.70 22.71 -4.07
C PHE A 18 18.20 22.70 -3.77
N ASP A 19 18.85 23.83 -4.02
CA ASP A 19 20.22 24.06 -3.62
C ASP A 19 20.24 24.47 -2.14
N PRO A 20 20.84 23.69 -1.24
CA PRO A 20 20.94 24.04 0.18
C PRO A 20 21.86 25.24 0.44
N GLN A 21 22.69 25.64 -0.53
CA GLN A 21 23.74 26.65 -0.36
C GLN A 21 24.67 26.32 0.83
N ASP A 22 24.92 27.29 1.71
CA ASP A 22 25.75 27.13 2.92
C ASP A 22 24.88 26.90 4.18
N LEU A 23 23.61 26.51 4.02
CA LEU A 23 22.69 26.31 5.13
C LEU A 23 22.88 24.90 5.74
N ASP A 24 22.92 24.84 7.07
CA ASP A 24 22.92 23.59 7.82
C ASP A 24 21.46 23.08 7.91
N ILE A 25 21.09 22.21 6.99
CA ILE A 25 19.73 21.68 6.84
C ILE A 25 19.80 20.16 7.00
N LEU A 26 18.94 19.60 7.85
CA LEU A 26 18.84 18.18 8.13
C LEU A 26 17.48 17.63 7.73
N GLU A 27 17.40 16.30 7.66
CA GLU A 27 16.11 15.59 7.51
C GLU A 27 15.14 16.00 8.63
N ALA A 28 13.88 16.17 8.29
CA ALA A 28 12.78 16.64 9.13
C ALA A 28 12.77 18.14 9.46
N ASP A 29 13.71 18.93 8.97
CA ASP A 29 13.62 20.38 9.03
C ASP A 29 12.54 20.92 8.08
N TYR A 30 12.05 22.11 8.37
CA TYR A 30 11.22 22.86 7.43
C TYR A 30 12.05 23.94 6.74
N ALA A 31 11.96 24.00 5.43
CA ALA A 31 12.68 24.92 4.60
C ALA A 31 11.73 25.91 3.89
N ILE A 32 12.10 27.18 3.86
CA ILE A 32 11.42 28.20 3.07
C ILE A 32 12.11 28.29 1.73
N CYS A 33 11.36 28.02 0.66
CA CYS A 33 11.87 27.95 -0.70
C CYS A 33 11.15 28.89 -1.64
N SER A 34 11.86 29.37 -2.66
CA SER A 34 11.27 30.12 -3.77
C SER A 34 10.87 29.14 -4.87
N THR A 35 9.57 29.00 -5.13
CA THR A 35 9.03 28.16 -6.19
C THR A 35 8.51 29.00 -7.36
N GLU A 36 7.97 28.38 -8.41
CA GLU A 36 7.27 29.09 -9.48
C GLU A 36 5.94 29.71 -9.02
N ARG A 37 5.41 29.21 -7.91
CA ARG A 37 4.13 29.66 -7.34
C ARG A 37 4.30 30.84 -6.40
N GLY A 38 5.47 31.01 -5.83
CA GLY A 38 5.83 32.04 -4.84
C GLY A 38 6.74 31.47 -3.75
N THR A 39 6.74 32.14 -2.59
CA THR A 39 7.45 31.62 -1.41
C THR A 39 6.60 30.59 -0.72
N GLU A 40 7.18 29.41 -0.48
CA GLU A 40 6.50 28.25 0.11
C GLU A 40 7.36 27.66 1.23
N ILE A 41 6.69 27.06 2.21
CA ILE A 41 7.32 26.27 3.25
C ILE A 41 7.13 24.79 2.95
N GLY A 42 8.18 23.98 3.07
CA GLY A 42 8.12 22.55 2.82
C GLY A 42 8.97 21.75 3.80
N LEU A 43 8.65 20.46 3.96
CA LEU A 43 9.36 19.53 4.81
C LEU A 43 10.55 18.94 4.05
N VAL A 44 11.73 18.98 4.65
CA VAL A 44 12.94 18.28 4.16
C VAL A 44 12.79 16.78 4.43
N THR A 45 12.85 15.98 3.39
CA THR A 45 12.55 14.54 3.46
C THR A 45 13.79 13.66 3.59
N ALA A 46 14.98 14.21 3.35
CA ALA A 46 16.26 13.54 3.57
C ALA A 46 17.38 14.57 3.72
N ASP A 47 18.50 14.16 4.32
CA ASP A 47 19.71 14.98 4.37
C ASP A 47 20.22 15.35 2.97
N PRO A 48 20.91 16.49 2.81
CA PRO A 48 21.49 16.88 1.53
C PRO A 48 22.39 15.79 0.94
N PHE A 49 22.24 15.50 -0.36
CA PHE A 49 23.02 14.50 -1.08
C PHE A 49 23.48 14.99 -2.45
N GLU A 50 24.53 14.38 -2.97
CA GLU A 50 25.07 14.72 -4.29
C GLU A 50 24.32 14.00 -5.40
N VAL A 51 24.00 14.73 -6.48
CA VAL A 51 23.30 14.20 -7.66
C VAL A 51 24.11 14.49 -8.92
N PRO A 52 24.16 13.54 -9.88
CA PRO A 52 24.74 13.81 -11.20
C PRO A 52 24.05 14.97 -11.92
N GLN A 53 24.83 15.79 -12.62
CA GLN A 53 24.33 16.98 -13.31
C GLN A 53 23.27 16.68 -14.38
N ASP A 54 23.33 15.51 -14.97
CA ASP A 54 22.41 14.99 -16.00
C ASP A 54 21.04 14.61 -15.48
N GLU A 55 20.91 14.38 -14.16
CA GLU A 55 19.62 14.14 -13.50
C GLU A 55 18.89 15.45 -13.14
N ILE A 56 19.59 16.58 -13.15
CA ILE A 56 19.02 17.89 -12.85
C ILE A 56 18.47 18.50 -14.14
N GLY A 57 17.18 18.32 -14.36
CA GLY A 57 16.50 18.78 -15.58
C GLY A 57 16.32 20.29 -15.71
N GLN A 58 16.50 21.07 -14.61
CA GLN A 58 16.35 22.53 -14.56
C GLN A 58 17.36 23.12 -13.56
N PRO A 59 17.73 24.40 -13.68
CA PRO A 59 18.56 25.07 -12.68
C PRO A 59 17.94 24.96 -11.28
N LEU A 60 18.72 24.49 -10.31
CA LEU A 60 18.27 24.40 -8.93
C LEU A 60 17.95 25.79 -8.39
N LYS A 61 16.79 25.91 -7.75
CA LYS A 61 16.46 27.13 -6.99
C LYS A 61 17.05 26.99 -5.59
N PRO A 62 17.49 28.09 -4.97
CA PRO A 62 18.06 28.03 -3.64
C PRO A 62 16.96 27.85 -2.57
N VAL A 63 17.31 27.19 -1.48
CA VAL A 63 16.60 27.33 -0.22
C VAL A 63 16.88 28.74 0.31
N LEU A 64 15.85 29.47 0.69
CA LEU A 64 16.01 30.84 1.21
C LEU A 64 16.55 30.82 2.64
N ARG A 65 16.00 29.97 3.49
CA ARG A 65 16.41 29.75 4.88
C ARG A 65 15.69 28.53 5.49
N VAL A 66 16.19 28.04 6.60
CA VAL A 66 15.46 27.12 7.47
C VAL A 66 14.33 27.87 8.17
N ALA A 67 13.19 27.22 8.35
CA ALA A 67 12.04 27.80 9.03
C ALA A 67 12.28 27.91 10.54
N SER A 68 11.84 29.01 11.13
CA SER A 68 11.81 29.22 12.58
C SER A 68 10.46 28.78 13.15
N ASP A 69 10.36 28.70 14.48
CA ASP A 69 9.08 28.41 15.18
C ASP A 69 7.98 29.42 14.82
N ILE A 70 8.37 30.71 14.59
CA ILE A 70 7.43 31.73 14.15
C ILE A 70 6.91 31.44 12.75
N ASP A 71 7.74 30.90 11.87
CA ASP A 71 7.34 30.55 10.51
C ASP A 71 6.38 29.35 10.52
N LEU A 72 6.60 28.38 11.43
CA LEU A 72 5.70 27.26 11.61
C LEU A 72 4.33 27.72 12.14
N GLN A 73 4.31 28.62 13.09
CA GLN A 73 3.07 29.23 13.58
C GLN A 73 2.33 29.98 12.46
N LEU A 74 3.06 30.78 11.66
CA LEU A 74 2.47 31.45 10.50
C LEU A 74 1.90 30.45 9.48
N ALA A 75 2.59 29.34 9.24
CA ALA A 75 2.09 28.30 8.34
C ALA A 75 0.80 27.65 8.86
N ASP A 76 0.70 27.41 10.18
CA ASP A 76 -0.51 26.89 10.82
C ASP A 76 -1.65 27.91 10.74
N ASP A 77 -1.40 29.19 10.99
CA ASP A 77 -2.40 30.25 10.85
C ASP A 77 -2.92 30.37 9.40
N LEU A 78 -2.03 30.27 8.40
CA LEU A 78 -2.41 30.26 7.00
C LEU A 78 -3.23 29.01 6.62
N ALA A 79 -2.96 27.86 7.22
CA ALA A 79 -3.76 26.64 7.03
C ALA A 79 -5.18 26.83 7.58
N ILE A 80 -5.33 27.43 8.78
CA ILE A 80 -6.63 27.76 9.38
C ILE A 80 -7.39 28.73 8.48
N GLN A 81 -6.74 29.79 7.97
CA GLN A 81 -7.37 30.72 7.01
C GLN A 81 -7.81 30.00 5.73
N GLY A 82 -7.06 28.99 5.29
CA GLY A 82 -7.44 28.14 4.16
C GLY A 82 -8.74 27.38 4.41
N ASP A 83 -8.89 26.81 5.61
CA ASP A 83 -10.12 26.10 6.01
C ASP A 83 -11.32 27.07 6.11
N GLU A 84 -11.14 28.27 6.63
CA GLU A 84 -12.17 29.30 6.66
C GLU A 84 -12.57 29.74 5.24
N ALA A 85 -11.61 30.03 4.37
CA ALA A 85 -11.87 30.39 2.98
C ALA A 85 -12.55 29.27 2.19
N MET A 86 -12.37 28.02 2.59
CA MET A 86 -13.07 26.88 2.00
C MET A 86 -14.59 26.93 2.20
N VAL A 87 -15.07 27.55 3.28
CA VAL A 87 -16.52 27.74 3.53
C VAL A 87 -17.10 28.72 2.50
N ASP A 88 -16.42 29.85 2.31
CA ASP A 88 -16.81 30.84 1.31
C ASP A 88 -16.73 30.29 -0.12
N PHE A 89 -15.70 29.52 -0.41
CA PHE A 89 -15.54 28.87 -1.71
C PHE A 89 -16.73 27.94 -2.01
N ARG A 90 -17.13 27.09 -1.08
CA ARG A 90 -18.28 26.19 -1.24
C ARG A 90 -19.60 26.95 -1.40
N ARG A 91 -19.76 28.04 -0.65
CA ARG A 91 -20.94 28.91 -0.71
C ARG A 91 -21.07 29.56 -2.09
N LEU A 92 -20.01 30.21 -2.56
CA LEU A 92 -20.00 30.91 -3.85
C LEU A 92 -20.16 29.97 -5.05
N VAL A 93 -19.54 28.77 -5.02
CA VAL A 93 -19.73 27.75 -6.06
C VAL A 93 -21.20 27.33 -6.16
N LYS A 94 -21.87 27.20 -5.02
CA LYS A 94 -23.30 26.86 -5.00
C LYS A 94 -24.18 28.04 -5.44
N GLU A 95 -23.88 29.27 -5.04
CA GLU A 95 -24.62 30.48 -5.44
C GLU A 95 -24.53 30.75 -6.94
N LEU A 96 -23.37 30.47 -7.54
CA LEU A 96 -23.11 30.64 -8.97
C LEU A 96 -23.51 29.39 -9.81
N ASP A 97 -24.05 28.35 -9.18
CA ASP A 97 -24.46 27.09 -9.81
C ASP A 97 -23.37 26.49 -10.73
N LEU A 98 -22.13 26.45 -10.23
CA LEU A 98 -20.98 25.95 -10.99
C LEU A 98 -20.82 24.42 -10.82
N GLU A 99 -20.72 23.71 -11.93
CA GLU A 99 -20.48 22.25 -11.94
C GLU A 99 -19.03 21.91 -11.61
N MET A 100 -18.61 22.26 -10.39
CA MET A 100 -17.29 21.93 -9.85
C MET A 100 -17.39 21.52 -8.39
N LYS A 101 -16.44 20.68 -7.98
CA LYS A 101 -16.31 20.24 -6.59
C LYS A 101 -15.11 20.96 -5.96
N PRO A 102 -15.33 21.86 -4.97
CA PRO A 102 -14.27 22.43 -4.17
C PRO A 102 -13.53 21.34 -3.39
N VAL A 103 -12.19 21.34 -3.45
CA VAL A 103 -11.35 20.30 -2.81
C VAL A 103 -10.52 20.87 -1.68
N GLY A 104 -9.87 22.02 -1.88
CA GLY A 104 -9.03 22.64 -0.86
C GLY A 104 -8.66 24.07 -1.23
N VAL A 105 -8.23 24.82 -0.22
CA VAL A 105 -7.69 26.17 -0.36
C VAL A 105 -6.35 26.22 0.34
N GLU A 106 -5.38 26.84 -0.30
CA GLU A 106 -4.04 27.00 0.21
C GLU A 106 -3.59 28.45 0.09
N TYR A 107 -3.25 29.05 1.22
CA TYR A 107 -2.54 30.32 1.25
C TYR A 107 -1.05 30.06 1.10
N LEU A 108 -0.41 30.72 0.13
CA LEU A 108 1.05 30.64 0.01
C LEU A 108 1.70 31.35 1.20
N PHE A 109 2.84 30.82 1.63
CA PHE A 109 3.56 31.29 2.80
C PHE A 109 3.90 32.78 2.75
N GLY A 110 4.11 33.38 1.56
CA GLY A 110 4.27 34.81 1.37
C GLY A 110 3.02 35.64 1.64
N GLY A 111 1.84 35.04 1.86
CA GLY A 111 0.59 35.74 2.16
C GLY A 111 -0.02 36.55 1.01
N GLU A 112 0.61 36.57 -0.16
CA GLU A 112 0.19 37.40 -1.29
C GLU A 112 -0.90 36.75 -2.16
N LYS A 113 -1.10 35.45 -2.02
CA LYS A 113 -1.88 34.64 -2.95
C LYS A 113 -2.46 33.44 -2.29
N ALA A 114 -3.70 33.11 -2.67
CA ALA A 114 -4.34 31.84 -2.33
C ALA A 114 -4.63 31.00 -3.58
N VAL A 115 -4.41 29.68 -3.49
CA VAL A 115 -4.69 28.73 -4.56
C VAL A 115 -5.89 27.89 -4.17
N PHE A 116 -6.90 27.89 -5.03
CA PHE A 116 -8.16 27.18 -4.86
C PHE A 116 -8.17 25.94 -5.74
N TYR A 117 -8.17 24.78 -5.13
CA TYR A 117 -8.20 23.49 -5.82
C TYR A 117 -9.63 23.01 -6.02
N PHE A 118 -9.96 22.61 -7.24
CA PHE A 118 -11.26 22.08 -7.56
C PHE A 118 -11.16 20.91 -8.55
N ALA A 119 -12.13 20.01 -8.49
CA ALA A 119 -12.32 18.94 -9.44
C ALA A 119 -13.57 19.25 -10.30
N ALA A 120 -13.46 19.03 -11.61
CA ALA A 120 -14.57 19.14 -12.55
C ALA A 120 -14.35 18.17 -13.70
N GLU A 121 -15.46 17.63 -14.26
CA GLU A 121 -15.41 16.73 -15.41
C GLU A 121 -15.18 17.51 -16.71
N GLU A 122 -15.81 18.68 -16.82
CA GLU A 122 -15.73 19.57 -17.97
C GLU A 122 -15.02 20.91 -17.63
N ARG A 123 -14.88 21.76 -18.63
CA ARG A 123 -14.34 23.11 -18.44
C ARG A 123 -15.41 23.99 -17.82
N VAL A 124 -15.09 24.61 -16.69
CA VAL A 124 -15.98 25.52 -15.96
C VAL A 124 -15.51 26.97 -16.15
N ASP A 125 -16.43 27.88 -16.38
CA ASP A 125 -16.13 29.32 -16.38
C ASP A 125 -16.24 29.88 -14.96
N PHE A 126 -15.09 30.07 -14.34
CA PHE A 126 -14.98 30.55 -12.96
C PHE A 126 -14.58 32.02 -12.84
N ARG A 127 -14.71 32.85 -13.92
CA ARG A 127 -14.28 34.25 -13.90
C ARG A 127 -15.03 35.09 -12.86
N GLN A 128 -16.34 34.86 -12.70
CA GLN A 128 -17.11 35.55 -11.68
C GLN A 128 -16.72 35.10 -10.28
N LEU A 129 -16.57 33.80 -10.08
CA LEU A 129 -16.13 33.22 -8.81
C LEU A 129 -14.78 33.81 -8.33
N VAL A 130 -13.79 33.97 -9.22
CA VAL A 130 -12.51 34.61 -8.89
C VAL A 130 -12.66 36.02 -8.41
N LYS A 131 -13.55 36.83 -9.06
CA LYS A 131 -13.83 38.21 -8.65
C LYS A 131 -14.46 38.25 -7.26
N ASP A 132 -15.44 37.41 -7.01
CA ASP A 132 -16.19 37.40 -5.77
C ASP A 132 -15.29 36.89 -4.62
N LEU A 133 -14.51 35.84 -4.82
CA LEU A 133 -13.53 35.36 -3.85
C LEU A 133 -12.45 36.43 -3.57
N SER A 134 -11.91 37.05 -4.61
CA SER A 134 -10.87 38.10 -4.43
C SER A 134 -11.41 39.30 -3.71
N SER A 135 -12.67 39.71 -3.92
CA SER A 135 -13.31 40.80 -3.22
C SER A 135 -13.65 40.48 -1.76
N THR A 136 -14.00 39.23 -1.47
CA THR A 136 -14.32 38.76 -0.11
C THR A 136 -13.08 38.57 0.75
N LEU A 137 -12.05 37.97 0.18
CA LEU A 137 -10.83 37.60 0.91
C LEU A 137 -9.72 38.67 0.83
N HIS A 138 -9.89 39.68 -0.02
CA HIS A 138 -8.90 40.75 -0.25
C HIS A 138 -7.50 40.25 -0.63
N ILE A 139 -7.43 39.13 -1.35
CA ILE A 139 -6.19 38.47 -1.76
C ILE A 139 -6.26 38.06 -3.23
N ARG A 140 -5.10 37.86 -3.84
CA ARG A 140 -5.02 37.31 -5.19
C ARG A 140 -5.44 35.81 -5.20
N VAL A 141 -6.42 35.47 -6.01
CA VAL A 141 -6.99 34.15 -6.15
C VAL A 141 -6.50 33.46 -7.42
N ASP A 142 -5.90 32.31 -7.29
CA ASP A 142 -5.56 31.40 -8.40
C ASP A 142 -6.44 30.15 -8.30
N MET A 143 -7.11 29.82 -9.41
CA MET A 143 -7.93 28.61 -9.51
C MET A 143 -7.14 27.50 -10.19
N ARG A 144 -7.12 26.30 -9.59
CA ARG A 144 -6.41 25.13 -10.12
C ARG A 144 -7.32 23.91 -10.19
N GLN A 145 -7.61 23.47 -11.41
CA GLN A 145 -8.29 22.20 -11.62
C GLN A 145 -7.32 21.05 -11.38
N ILE A 146 -7.77 20.08 -10.59
CA ILE A 146 -7.01 18.87 -10.25
C ILE A 146 -7.74 17.60 -10.73
N GLY A 147 -6.97 16.56 -10.97
CA GLY A 147 -7.53 15.26 -11.36
C GLY A 147 -8.06 14.50 -10.15
N VAL A 148 -8.97 13.53 -10.39
CA VAL A 148 -9.60 12.71 -9.34
C VAL A 148 -8.60 11.95 -8.42
N ARG A 149 -7.41 11.63 -8.91
CA ARG A 149 -6.36 11.02 -8.06
C ARG A 149 -5.70 12.04 -7.16
N ASP A 150 -5.46 13.26 -7.66
CA ASP A 150 -4.88 14.34 -6.87
C ASP A 150 -5.88 14.84 -5.83
N GLU A 151 -7.16 14.90 -6.17
CA GLU A 151 -8.25 15.13 -5.22
C GLU A 151 -8.19 14.10 -4.08
N THR A 152 -8.18 12.81 -4.44
CA THR A 152 -8.11 11.73 -3.44
C THR A 152 -6.84 11.80 -2.60
N ARG A 153 -5.70 12.21 -3.17
CA ARG A 153 -4.43 12.38 -2.47
C ARG A 153 -4.50 13.52 -1.45
N LEU A 154 -5.08 14.67 -1.82
CA LEU A 154 -5.23 15.83 -0.95
C LEU A 154 -6.22 15.57 0.20
N VAL A 155 -7.31 14.86 -0.07
CA VAL A 155 -8.28 14.46 0.97
C VAL A 155 -7.66 13.40 1.90
N GLY A 156 -6.76 12.58 1.39
CA GLY A 156 -6.10 11.52 2.16
C GLY A 156 -7.01 10.33 2.49
N GLY A 157 -6.56 9.47 3.39
CA GLY A 157 -7.32 8.34 3.91
C GLY A 157 -6.67 6.98 3.63
N TYR A 158 -7.47 5.91 3.76
CA TYR A 158 -7.01 4.52 3.66
C TYR A 158 -7.63 3.81 2.45
N ALA A 159 -6.85 2.95 1.83
CA ALA A 159 -7.29 2.11 0.73
C ALA A 159 -8.02 0.85 1.21
N GLN A 160 -8.59 0.06 0.28
CA GLN A 160 -9.24 -1.23 0.58
C GLN A 160 -8.31 -2.24 1.26
N CYS A 161 -6.99 -2.10 1.08
CA CYS A 161 -5.97 -2.95 1.73
C CYS A 161 -5.69 -2.55 3.19
N GLY A 162 -6.33 -1.49 3.71
CA GLY A 162 -6.12 -0.99 5.07
C GLY A 162 -4.86 -0.16 5.25
N GLN A 163 -4.09 0.09 4.16
CA GLN A 163 -2.93 0.97 4.18
C GLN A 163 -3.32 2.38 3.72
N GLU A 164 -2.50 3.36 4.09
CA GLU A 164 -2.58 4.71 3.55
C GLU A 164 -2.57 4.68 2.01
N LEU A 165 -3.23 5.65 1.39
CA LEU A 165 -3.33 5.74 -0.07
C LEU A 165 -1.95 5.77 -0.72
N CYS A 166 -1.72 4.92 -1.73
CA CYS A 166 -0.44 4.87 -2.45
C CYS A 166 -0.05 6.22 -3.06
N CYS A 167 -1.04 7.01 -3.52
CA CYS A 167 -0.79 8.34 -4.06
C CYS A 167 -0.35 9.37 -3.01
N THR A 168 -0.69 9.16 -1.74
CA THR A 168 -0.19 9.97 -0.63
C THR A 168 1.20 9.50 -0.23
N ARG A 169 1.38 8.19 -0.05
CA ARG A 169 2.61 7.60 0.48
C ARG A 169 3.79 7.63 -0.50
N PHE A 170 3.56 7.34 -1.78
CA PHE A 170 4.61 7.22 -2.81
C PHE A 170 4.62 8.38 -3.81
N GLY A 171 3.83 9.43 -3.56
CA GLY A 171 3.66 10.55 -4.48
C GLY A 171 2.62 10.31 -5.56
N GLY A 172 2.30 11.36 -6.33
CA GLY A 172 1.20 11.37 -7.29
C GLY A 172 1.56 10.95 -8.72
N GLN A 173 2.84 10.75 -9.03
CA GLN A 173 3.27 10.36 -10.38
C GLN A 173 3.29 8.85 -10.51
N PHE A 174 2.28 8.31 -11.20
CA PHE A 174 2.23 6.89 -11.53
C PHE A 174 2.23 6.71 -13.04
N GLU A 175 3.00 5.74 -13.50
CA GLU A 175 2.90 5.27 -14.88
C GLU A 175 1.49 4.75 -15.18
N PRO A 176 1.07 4.75 -16.45
CA PRO A 176 -0.24 4.26 -16.86
C PRO A 176 -0.49 2.82 -16.38
N VAL A 177 -1.65 2.61 -15.79
CA VAL A 177 -2.10 1.29 -15.31
C VAL A 177 -3.03 0.67 -16.32
N SER A 178 -2.84 -0.60 -16.64
CA SER A 178 -3.67 -1.36 -17.58
C SER A 178 -4.37 -2.55 -16.92
N ILE A 179 -5.49 -2.98 -17.52
CA ILE A 179 -6.23 -4.17 -17.07
C ILE A 179 -5.36 -5.45 -17.18
N ARG A 180 -4.37 -5.45 -18.10
CA ARG A 180 -3.41 -6.56 -18.23
C ARG A 180 -2.64 -6.79 -16.92
N MET A 181 -2.30 -5.73 -16.20
CA MET A 181 -1.60 -5.82 -14.90
C MET A 181 -2.45 -6.53 -13.85
N ALA A 182 -3.77 -6.26 -13.82
CA ALA A 182 -4.70 -6.97 -12.94
C ALA A 182 -4.80 -8.48 -13.29
N LYS A 183 -4.81 -8.81 -14.58
CA LYS A 183 -4.78 -10.23 -15.03
C LYS A 183 -3.49 -10.93 -14.63
N GLU A 184 -2.36 -10.24 -14.73
CA GLU A 184 -1.06 -10.81 -14.32
C GLU A 184 -1.01 -11.07 -12.81
N GLN A 185 -1.70 -10.26 -12.02
CA GLN A 185 -1.81 -10.44 -10.57
C GLN A 185 -2.95 -11.38 -10.15
N ASP A 186 -3.56 -12.08 -11.11
CA ASP A 186 -4.67 -13.04 -10.89
C ASP A 186 -5.89 -12.42 -10.16
N LEU A 187 -6.08 -11.10 -10.28
CA LEU A 187 -7.22 -10.43 -9.68
C LEU A 187 -8.49 -10.61 -10.53
N PRO A 188 -9.65 -10.75 -9.90
CA PRO A 188 -10.92 -10.78 -10.60
C PRO A 188 -11.17 -9.45 -11.31
N LEU A 189 -11.61 -9.48 -12.56
CA LEU A 189 -11.86 -8.29 -13.38
C LEU A 189 -13.19 -7.60 -13.02
N ASN A 190 -13.47 -7.48 -11.75
CA ASN A 190 -14.60 -6.72 -11.23
C ASN A 190 -14.11 -5.31 -10.91
N SER A 191 -14.77 -4.28 -11.42
CA SER A 191 -14.38 -2.88 -11.21
C SER A 191 -14.24 -2.54 -9.72
N SER A 192 -15.12 -3.06 -8.86
CA SER A 192 -15.04 -2.85 -7.40
C SER A 192 -13.77 -3.44 -6.75
N LYS A 193 -13.11 -4.40 -7.40
CA LYS A 193 -11.89 -5.07 -6.88
C LYS A 193 -10.60 -4.53 -7.49
N ILE A 194 -10.66 -3.91 -8.65
CA ILE A 194 -9.48 -3.38 -9.36
C ILE A 194 -9.43 -1.85 -9.42
N SER A 195 -10.49 -1.15 -8.95
CA SER A 195 -10.51 0.31 -8.85
C SER A 195 -10.10 0.77 -7.45
N GLY A 196 -9.32 1.82 -7.41
CA GLY A 196 -8.95 2.52 -6.18
C GLY A 196 -10.07 3.47 -5.71
N VAL A 197 -9.85 4.10 -4.56
CA VAL A 197 -10.78 5.11 -3.97
C VAL A 197 -11.05 6.26 -4.95
N CYS A 198 -10.07 6.63 -5.79
CA CYS A 198 -10.21 7.67 -6.82
C CYS A 198 -11.02 7.23 -8.07
N GLY A 199 -11.59 6.03 -8.11
CA GLY A 199 -12.32 5.49 -9.26
C GLY A 199 -11.46 5.01 -10.43
N ARG A 200 -10.16 5.33 -10.47
CA ARG A 200 -9.22 4.80 -11.48
C ARG A 200 -8.68 3.43 -11.06
N LEU A 201 -8.04 2.71 -11.99
CA LEU A 201 -7.34 1.47 -11.65
C LEU A 201 -6.32 1.70 -10.54
N MET A 202 -6.20 0.72 -9.62
CA MET A 202 -5.33 0.80 -8.45
C MET A 202 -3.86 1.00 -8.85
N CYS A 203 -3.18 1.92 -8.18
CA CYS A 203 -1.76 2.23 -8.43
C CYS A 203 -0.84 1.05 -8.11
N CYS A 204 -1.17 0.27 -7.06
CA CYS A 204 -0.41 -0.92 -6.67
C CYS A 204 -0.30 -1.96 -7.79
N LEU A 205 -1.29 -2.03 -8.70
CA LEU A 205 -1.22 -2.90 -9.87
C LEU A 205 0.03 -2.63 -10.73
N ARG A 206 0.42 -1.38 -10.90
CA ARG A 206 1.64 -1.03 -11.62
C ARG A 206 2.89 -1.24 -10.76
N TYR A 207 2.82 -0.83 -9.50
CA TYR A 207 3.94 -0.93 -8.57
C TYR A 207 4.42 -2.39 -8.38
N GLU A 208 3.48 -3.32 -8.25
CA GLU A 208 3.78 -4.73 -8.01
C GLU A 208 3.98 -5.55 -9.31
N PHE A 209 3.63 -4.98 -10.48
CA PHE A 209 3.57 -5.71 -11.75
C PHE A 209 4.85 -6.48 -12.10
N GLU A 210 6.01 -5.84 -11.96
CA GLU A 210 7.29 -6.45 -12.32
C GLU A 210 7.63 -7.61 -11.36
N ALA A 211 7.34 -7.48 -10.07
CA ALA A 211 7.54 -8.54 -9.09
C ALA A 211 6.69 -9.78 -9.41
N TYR A 212 5.39 -9.58 -9.75
CA TYR A 212 4.51 -10.67 -10.16
C TYR A 212 4.98 -11.33 -11.46
N LYS A 213 5.41 -10.56 -12.42
CA LYS A 213 5.93 -11.06 -13.71
C LYS A 213 7.21 -11.85 -13.52
N ASP A 214 8.14 -11.35 -12.69
CA ASP A 214 9.39 -12.05 -12.38
C ASP A 214 9.09 -13.38 -11.68
N PHE A 215 8.29 -13.37 -10.61
CA PHE A 215 7.88 -14.60 -9.91
C PHE A 215 7.29 -15.63 -10.89
N LYS A 216 6.32 -15.22 -11.72
CA LYS A 216 5.69 -16.13 -12.71
C LYS A 216 6.64 -16.60 -13.79
N SER A 217 7.71 -15.86 -14.09
CA SER A 217 8.74 -16.31 -15.03
C SER A 217 9.57 -17.45 -14.47
N ARG A 218 9.84 -17.43 -13.17
CA ARG A 218 10.62 -18.42 -12.42
C ARG A 218 9.77 -19.63 -12.00
N ALA A 219 8.52 -19.39 -11.63
CA ALA A 219 7.61 -20.43 -11.15
C ALA A 219 7.12 -21.36 -12.26
N PRO A 220 6.88 -22.64 -11.98
CA PRO A 220 6.19 -23.55 -12.89
C PRO A 220 4.75 -23.07 -13.13
N LYS A 221 4.19 -23.36 -14.31
CA LYS A 221 2.85 -22.90 -14.71
C LYS A 221 1.77 -23.48 -13.78
N LYS A 222 0.68 -22.74 -13.55
CA LYS A 222 -0.52 -23.25 -12.86
C LYS A 222 -0.99 -24.55 -13.50
N LYS A 223 -1.51 -25.46 -12.67
CA LYS A 223 -1.98 -26.79 -13.04
C LYS A 223 -0.88 -27.77 -13.47
N THR A 224 0.40 -27.39 -13.47
CA THR A 224 1.52 -28.35 -13.66
C THR A 224 1.56 -29.33 -12.51
N LEU A 225 1.92 -30.58 -12.83
CA LEU A 225 2.16 -31.62 -11.83
C LEU A 225 3.59 -31.48 -11.30
N ILE A 226 3.71 -31.50 -9.99
CA ILE A 226 4.98 -31.40 -9.24
C ILE A 226 5.19 -32.75 -8.58
N ASP A 227 6.40 -33.29 -8.70
CA ASP A 227 6.75 -34.57 -8.06
C ASP A 227 7.09 -34.29 -6.58
N THR A 228 6.44 -35.06 -5.71
CA THR A 228 6.67 -35.02 -4.26
C THR A 228 6.82 -36.43 -3.69
N PRO A 229 7.45 -36.63 -2.55
CA PRO A 229 7.52 -37.91 -1.87
C PRO A 229 6.16 -38.52 -1.55
N LEU A 230 5.12 -37.68 -1.38
CA LEU A 230 3.74 -38.10 -1.10
C LEU A 230 2.88 -38.33 -2.36
N GLY A 231 3.52 -38.43 -3.52
CA GLY A 231 2.84 -38.55 -4.82
C GLY A 231 2.83 -37.24 -5.62
N LYS A 232 2.07 -37.22 -6.70
CA LYS A 232 1.98 -36.03 -7.57
C LYS A 232 1.08 -34.98 -6.96
N ALA A 233 1.58 -33.73 -6.93
CA ALA A 233 0.82 -32.59 -6.50
C ALA A 233 0.57 -31.64 -7.68
N ARG A 234 -0.57 -30.98 -7.70
CA ARG A 234 -0.93 -29.99 -8.73
C ARG A 234 -0.86 -28.60 -8.15
N ILE A 235 -0.23 -27.67 -8.87
CA ILE A 235 -0.24 -26.25 -8.51
C ILE A 235 -1.66 -25.72 -8.65
N GLN A 236 -2.22 -25.22 -7.54
CA GLN A 236 -3.55 -24.63 -7.47
C GLN A 236 -3.48 -23.11 -7.67
N GLU A 237 -2.67 -22.45 -6.84
CA GLU A 237 -2.56 -21.00 -6.79
C GLU A 237 -1.12 -20.55 -6.52
N TYR A 238 -0.86 -19.27 -6.74
CA TYR A 238 0.38 -18.59 -6.38
C TYR A 238 0.13 -17.64 -5.22
N ASP A 239 0.99 -17.66 -4.21
CA ASP A 239 1.08 -16.65 -3.16
C ASP A 239 2.35 -15.81 -3.45
N THR A 240 2.24 -14.95 -4.46
CA THR A 240 3.38 -14.18 -4.98
C THR A 240 4.03 -13.29 -3.93
N PRO A 241 3.28 -12.57 -3.03
CA PRO A 241 3.90 -11.75 -2.00
C PRO A 241 4.80 -12.50 -1.04
N ARG A 242 4.55 -13.81 -0.87
CA ARG A 242 5.36 -14.70 -0.03
C ARG A 242 6.30 -15.59 -0.81
N GLU A 243 6.33 -15.46 -2.12
CA GLU A 243 7.06 -16.33 -3.05
C GLU A 243 6.73 -17.82 -2.86
N GLN A 244 5.46 -18.15 -2.57
CA GLN A 244 4.99 -19.50 -2.31
C GLN A 244 4.07 -20.03 -3.39
N LEU A 245 4.09 -21.36 -3.56
CA LEU A 245 3.17 -22.11 -4.40
C LEU A 245 2.21 -22.89 -3.52
N VAL A 246 0.92 -22.82 -3.83
CA VAL A 246 -0.11 -23.64 -3.20
C VAL A 246 -0.26 -24.92 -4.02
N LEU A 247 0.12 -26.04 -3.43
CA LEU A 247 0.12 -27.37 -4.04
C LEU A 247 -1.02 -28.21 -3.47
N ARG A 248 -1.70 -28.97 -4.34
CA ARG A 248 -2.74 -29.91 -3.95
C ARG A 248 -2.35 -31.31 -4.39
N LEU A 249 -2.23 -32.23 -3.45
CA LEU A 249 -2.00 -33.66 -3.67
C LEU A 249 -3.25 -34.36 -4.25
N GLU A 250 -3.07 -35.53 -4.83
CA GLU A 250 -4.17 -36.37 -5.35
C GLU A 250 -5.16 -36.79 -4.26
N ASN A 251 -4.70 -36.97 -3.03
CA ASN A 251 -5.53 -37.24 -1.85
C ASN A 251 -6.34 -36.03 -1.34
N GLY A 252 -6.25 -34.86 -2.04
CA GLY A 252 -6.96 -33.63 -1.71
C GLY A 252 -6.29 -32.72 -0.68
N LYS A 253 -5.21 -33.16 -0.02
CA LYS A 253 -4.45 -32.33 0.93
C LYS A 253 -3.79 -31.14 0.21
N VAL A 254 -3.81 -29.97 0.85
CA VAL A 254 -3.25 -28.71 0.30
C VAL A 254 -2.13 -28.24 1.22
N PHE A 255 -1.02 -27.83 0.64
CA PHE A 255 0.11 -27.26 1.37
C PHE A 255 0.82 -26.18 0.58
N LYS A 256 1.62 -25.36 1.25
CA LYS A 256 2.38 -24.28 0.65
C LYS A 256 3.86 -24.56 0.69
N VAL A 257 4.55 -24.27 -0.40
CA VAL A 257 6.01 -24.44 -0.52
C VAL A 257 6.60 -23.17 -1.08
N ASN A 258 7.74 -22.70 -0.52
CA ASN A 258 8.47 -21.59 -1.10
C ASN A 258 9.08 -22.01 -2.45
N LEU A 259 9.06 -21.13 -3.41
CA LEU A 259 9.67 -21.37 -4.71
C LEU A 259 11.18 -21.68 -4.60
N ALA A 260 11.86 -21.02 -3.66
CA ALA A 260 13.29 -21.21 -3.41
C ALA A 260 13.64 -22.61 -2.90
N ASP A 261 12.72 -23.29 -2.20
CA ASP A 261 12.91 -24.62 -1.64
C ASP A 261 12.65 -25.74 -2.66
N MET A 262 12.11 -25.40 -3.82
CA MET A 262 11.85 -26.36 -4.88
C MET A 262 13.09 -26.64 -5.72
N THR A 263 13.20 -27.85 -6.20
CA THR A 263 14.31 -28.32 -7.03
C THR A 263 13.85 -28.77 -8.41
N CYS A 264 14.79 -28.86 -9.35
CA CYS A 264 14.55 -29.44 -10.66
C CYS A 264 14.86 -30.93 -10.67
N SER A 265 13.94 -31.74 -11.17
CA SER A 265 14.19 -33.16 -11.43
C SER A 265 15.32 -33.37 -12.44
N GLU A 266 15.96 -34.55 -12.44
CA GLU A 266 17.00 -34.87 -13.44
C GLU A 266 16.48 -34.78 -14.87
N GLY A 267 15.21 -35.17 -15.07
CA GLY A 267 14.57 -35.07 -16.37
C GLY A 267 14.37 -33.62 -16.85
N CYS A 268 14.06 -32.70 -15.93
CA CYS A 268 13.97 -31.27 -16.23
C CYS A 268 15.34 -30.68 -16.55
N LYS A 269 16.38 -31.03 -15.78
CA LYS A 269 17.78 -30.60 -16.02
C LYS A 269 18.30 -31.04 -17.38
N LYS A 270 18.02 -32.29 -17.80
CA LYS A 270 18.40 -32.81 -19.13
C LYS A 270 17.71 -32.03 -20.26
N LYS A 271 16.40 -31.81 -20.16
CA LYS A 271 15.65 -31.01 -21.13
C LYS A 271 16.13 -29.57 -21.20
N ALA A 272 16.47 -28.95 -20.06
CA ALA A 272 17.03 -27.60 -20.04
C ALA A 272 18.39 -27.54 -20.76
N ALA A 273 19.24 -28.53 -20.59
CA ALA A 273 20.55 -28.62 -21.28
C ALA A 273 20.39 -28.84 -22.80
N GLU A 274 19.42 -29.64 -23.23
CA GLU A 274 19.17 -29.95 -24.65
C GLU A 274 18.46 -28.80 -25.39
N GLN A 275 17.52 -28.12 -24.75
CA GLN A 275 16.63 -27.14 -25.40
C GLN A 275 16.98 -25.68 -25.05
N GLY A 276 17.99 -25.44 -24.17
CA GLY A 276 18.38 -24.10 -23.76
C GLY A 276 17.27 -23.34 -23.02
N CYS A 277 16.28 -24.02 -22.47
CA CYS A 277 15.18 -23.37 -21.75
C CYS A 277 15.56 -23.13 -20.28
N ASN A 278 15.02 -22.04 -19.72
CA ASN A 278 15.15 -21.79 -18.27
C ASN A 278 14.44 -22.90 -17.49
N CYS A 279 15.22 -23.62 -16.68
CA CYS A 279 14.70 -24.67 -15.81
C CYS A 279 13.71 -24.06 -14.80
N ARG A 280 12.50 -24.59 -14.74
CA ARG A 280 11.51 -24.26 -13.71
C ARG A 280 11.44 -25.44 -12.74
N PRO A 281 11.49 -25.17 -11.43
CA PRO A 281 11.50 -26.25 -10.44
C PRO A 281 10.21 -27.08 -10.55
N ASP A 282 10.36 -28.42 -10.57
CA ASP A 282 9.27 -29.40 -10.76
C ASP A 282 9.24 -30.50 -9.70
N CYS A 283 10.05 -30.36 -8.66
CA CYS A 283 10.17 -31.34 -7.59
C CYS A 283 10.24 -30.67 -6.21
N VAL A 284 9.60 -31.30 -5.23
CA VAL A 284 9.69 -30.97 -3.80
C VAL A 284 10.33 -32.13 -3.08
N THR A 285 11.42 -31.88 -2.35
CA THR A 285 12.14 -32.92 -1.60
C THR A 285 11.48 -33.21 -0.26
N ARG A 286 11.83 -34.35 0.34
CA ARG A 286 11.32 -34.75 1.66
C ARG A 286 11.66 -33.74 2.75
N ASP A 287 12.89 -33.24 2.77
CA ASP A 287 13.38 -32.26 3.76
C ASP A 287 12.54 -30.98 3.76
N VAL A 288 12.03 -30.57 2.60
CA VAL A 288 11.12 -29.42 2.47
C VAL A 288 9.78 -29.71 3.09
N LEU A 289 9.22 -30.91 2.85
CA LEU A 289 7.93 -31.30 3.43
C LEU A 289 8.00 -31.44 4.96
N GLU A 290 9.12 -31.91 5.50
CA GLU A 290 9.35 -32.01 6.95
C GLU A 290 9.43 -30.65 7.65
N ARG A 291 9.90 -29.59 6.96
CA ARG A 291 9.93 -28.20 7.47
C ARG A 291 8.56 -27.55 7.52
N ILE A 292 7.56 -28.10 6.82
CA ILE A 292 6.22 -27.54 6.81
C ILE A 292 5.56 -27.85 8.16
N GLU A 293 5.25 -26.82 8.94
CA GLU A 293 4.58 -26.92 10.25
C GLU A 293 3.09 -27.25 10.11
N SER A 294 2.75 -28.33 9.40
CA SER A 294 1.39 -28.81 9.26
C SER A 294 1.24 -30.18 9.91
N PRO A 295 0.37 -30.35 10.92
CA PRO A 295 0.11 -31.65 11.53
C PRO A 295 -0.33 -32.72 10.52
N GLU A 296 -1.11 -32.29 9.51
CA GLU A 296 -1.60 -33.19 8.45
C GLU A 296 -0.48 -33.70 7.55
N MET A 297 0.55 -32.86 7.28
CA MET A 297 1.71 -33.26 6.49
C MET A 297 2.61 -34.23 7.26
N ARG A 298 2.83 -33.96 8.55
CA ARG A 298 3.59 -34.89 9.42
C ARG A 298 2.94 -36.26 9.46
N LEU A 299 1.63 -36.34 9.65
CA LEU A 299 0.90 -37.57 9.63
C LEU A 299 1.03 -38.32 8.28
N ALA A 300 0.93 -37.59 7.17
CA ALA A 300 1.08 -38.18 5.83
C ALA A 300 2.49 -38.74 5.57
N LEU A 301 3.54 -38.01 6.05
CA LEU A 301 4.92 -38.51 5.96
C LEU A 301 5.13 -39.78 6.83
N MET A 302 4.53 -39.81 8.04
CA MET A 302 4.60 -40.99 8.91
C MET A 302 3.86 -42.19 8.33
N GLU A 303 2.72 -41.98 7.66
CA GLU A 303 2.00 -43.02 6.93
C GLU A 303 2.87 -43.60 5.81
N LEU A 304 3.53 -42.74 5.03
CA LEU A 304 4.46 -43.14 3.97
C LEU A 304 5.65 -43.94 4.52
N ASP A 305 6.21 -43.55 5.67
CA ASP A 305 7.31 -44.25 6.32
C ASP A 305 6.89 -45.63 6.79
N ARG A 306 5.68 -45.79 7.33
CA ARG A 306 5.12 -47.10 7.69
C ARG A 306 4.94 -48.02 6.47
N GLU A 307 4.44 -47.47 5.37
CA GLU A 307 4.29 -48.22 4.10
C GLU A 307 5.64 -48.67 3.56
N ASN A 308 6.70 -47.87 3.76
CA ASN A 308 8.06 -48.21 3.37
C ASN A 308 8.83 -49.07 4.40
N GLY A 309 8.17 -49.49 5.48
CA GLY A 309 8.76 -50.36 6.50
C GLY A 309 9.72 -49.68 7.46
N VAL A 310 9.68 -48.36 7.55
CA VAL A 310 10.43 -47.54 8.52
C VAL A 310 9.65 -47.55 9.85
N ASP A 311 10.31 -47.90 10.94
CA ASP A 311 9.71 -47.86 12.27
C ASP A 311 9.55 -46.37 12.71
N VAL A 312 8.35 -45.89 12.53
CA VAL A 312 7.98 -44.51 12.94
C VAL A 312 7.30 -44.69 14.29
N GLY A 313 7.98 -44.37 15.38
CA GLY A 313 7.38 -44.40 16.72
C GLY A 313 5.96 -43.80 16.75
N ASP A 314 5.36 -43.64 17.89
CA ASP A 314 3.98 -43.13 18.07
C ASP A 314 3.75 -41.69 17.57
N GLY A 315 4.80 -41.04 17.01
CA GLY A 315 4.75 -39.70 16.41
C GLY A 315 4.52 -38.56 17.38
N LEU A 316 4.47 -38.86 18.68
CA LEU A 316 4.28 -37.83 19.72
C LEU A 316 5.65 -37.33 20.20
N SER A 317 5.88 -36.03 20.09
CA SER A 317 7.03 -35.42 20.73
C SER A 317 6.93 -35.54 22.27
N SER A 318 8.06 -35.43 22.95
CA SER A 318 8.08 -35.40 24.42
C SER A 318 7.20 -34.27 25.00
N ALA A 319 7.02 -33.19 24.25
CA ALA A 319 6.13 -32.07 24.60
C ALA A 319 4.65 -32.46 24.47
N ASP A 320 4.27 -33.22 23.44
CA ASP A 320 2.89 -33.67 23.20
C ASP A 320 2.45 -34.71 24.26
N ARG A 321 3.39 -35.55 24.75
CA ARG A 321 3.15 -36.49 25.84
C ARG A 321 2.87 -35.79 27.17
N LEU A 322 3.48 -34.64 27.41
CA LEU A 322 3.26 -33.83 28.61
C LEU A 322 1.95 -33.04 28.56
N ALA A 323 1.51 -32.60 27.36
CA ALA A 323 0.26 -31.89 27.18
C ALA A 323 -0.99 -32.77 27.40
N GLY A 324 -0.88 -34.09 27.22
CA GLY A 324 -1.99 -35.04 27.39
C GLY A 324 -2.35 -35.38 28.86
N THR A 325 -1.52 -34.99 29.82
CA THR A 325 -1.68 -35.35 31.24
C THR A 325 -2.32 -34.29 32.14
N SER A 326 -2.68 -33.10 31.64
CA SER A 326 -3.30 -32.05 32.43
C SER A 326 -4.39 -31.27 31.74
N MET A 327 -5.48 -31.92 31.36
CA MET A 327 -6.74 -31.20 31.20
C MET A 327 -7.49 -31.21 32.53
N PRO A 328 -7.66 -30.07 33.22
CA PRO A 328 -8.58 -29.99 34.33
C PRO A 328 -9.99 -30.21 33.81
N LYS A 329 -10.68 -31.24 34.30
CA LYS A 329 -12.10 -31.46 34.07
C LYS A 329 -12.83 -30.14 34.37
N ARG A 330 -13.37 -29.49 33.36
CA ARG A 330 -14.34 -28.41 33.52
C ARG A 330 -15.48 -28.95 34.38
N ARG A 331 -15.57 -28.51 35.64
CA ARG A 331 -16.76 -28.70 36.47
C ARG A 331 -17.92 -28.06 35.69
N ARG A 332 -18.89 -28.89 35.28
CA ARG A 332 -20.22 -28.40 34.92
C ARG A 332 -20.75 -27.66 36.12
N ARG A 333 -20.93 -26.36 36.04
CA ARG A 333 -21.77 -25.62 36.97
C ARG A 333 -23.21 -26.01 36.62
N ASP A 334 -23.83 -26.66 37.58
CA ASP A 334 -25.24 -27.01 37.54
C ASP A 334 -26.05 -25.72 37.42
N ALA A 335 -26.87 -25.63 36.38
CA ALA A 335 -27.80 -24.56 36.10
C ALA A 335 -29.11 -24.80 36.94
N GLU A 336 -28.99 -24.82 38.25
CA GLU A 336 -30.15 -25.12 39.13
C GLU A 336 -30.12 -24.32 40.43
N SER A 337 -29.80 -23.01 40.39
CA SER A 337 -29.94 -22.16 41.58
C SER A 337 -30.36 -20.69 41.37
N ASP A 338 -30.79 -20.30 40.17
CA ASP A 338 -31.26 -18.92 39.93
C ASP A 338 -32.76 -18.81 39.55
N ALA A 339 -33.59 -19.76 39.98
CA ALA A 339 -35.04 -19.73 39.75
C ALA A 339 -35.82 -19.43 41.08
N ARG A 340 -35.19 -18.76 42.06
CA ARG A 340 -35.91 -18.31 43.27
C ARG A 340 -35.31 -17.00 43.83
N ALA A 341 -35.52 -15.90 43.17
CA ALA A 341 -35.48 -14.56 43.76
C ALA A 341 -36.01 -13.55 42.73
N GLY A 342 -37.33 -13.42 42.67
CA GLY A 342 -37.97 -12.45 41.76
C GLY A 342 -39.49 -12.39 41.88
N GLN A 343 -39.99 -12.57 43.07
CA GLN A 343 -41.35 -12.14 43.39
C GLN A 343 -41.34 -11.43 44.75
N GLY A 344 -41.68 -10.16 44.73
CA GLY A 344 -41.97 -9.41 45.96
C GLY A 344 -41.87 -7.91 45.82
N GLN A 345 -43.07 -7.29 45.63
CA GLN A 345 -43.42 -5.93 46.04
C GLN A 345 -42.90 -4.79 45.16
N GLY A 346 -43.64 -3.98 44.50
CA GLY A 346 -45.03 -3.57 44.79
C GLY A 346 -45.03 -2.18 45.38
N GLU A 347 -45.65 -1.25 44.69
CA GLU A 347 -46.26 -0.02 45.20
C GLU A 347 -45.37 1.12 45.77
N GLY A 348 -45.61 2.29 45.19
CA GLY A 348 -45.61 3.50 46.00
C GLY A 348 -44.92 4.74 45.42
N ARG A 349 -45.73 5.55 44.68
CA ARG A 349 -45.64 6.99 44.39
C ARG A 349 -44.79 7.44 43.23
#